data_41382da637f399872ae6541f1de47ffe
#
_entry.id   41382da637f399872ae6541f1de47ffe
#
_cell.length_a   1.000
_cell.length_b   1.000
_cell.length_c   1.000
_cell.angle_alpha   90.00
_cell.angle_beta   90.00
_cell.angle_gamma   90.00
#
_symmetry.space_group_name_H-M   'P 1'
#
loop_
_entity.id
_entity.type
_entity.pdbx_description
1 polymer ?
#
loop_
_entity_poly.entity_id
_entity_poly.type
_entity_poly.pdbx_seq_one_letter_code
_entity_poly.pdbx_strand_id
1 'polypeptide(L)'
;NTLHLTPKYKDTELAVKIKADFTGSSINDMNGEINVDSLQYIAPEQNFFMDNLRISATQSDERQKRLTISSNFLRGTIEGDYSYQTLPASVLNIMRRYIPALIQPARKPQKTENNFHFDLHIYDTEILSTVFQIPLKVYTHSTLKGYFNDKAQRLRVEGYFPRLSYGGKFFESGVVLCENPGEQFQAKVRFTNRKTTGAVNVALEAKAKDDRIQTIFNWGNSSAVTYSGKIAALTQFVRNSSQEAGNDKIHTKSSRQAQKEKPALK
;
A
#
# COMPACT_ATOMS: atom_id res chain seq x y z
N ASN A 1 25.19 1.55 -23.67
CA ASN A 1 24.31 0.56 -23.03
C ASN A 1 23.02 1.27 -22.63
N THR A 2 22.02 1.18 -23.49
CA THR A 2 20.70 1.76 -23.25
C THR A 2 19.88 0.79 -22.40
N LEU A 3 19.57 1.18 -21.17
CA LEU A 3 18.65 0.42 -20.31
C LEU A 3 17.22 0.67 -20.82
N HIS A 4 16.65 -0.31 -21.49
CA HIS A 4 15.23 -0.26 -21.87
C HIS A 4 14.36 -0.61 -20.68
N LEU A 5 14.03 0.38 -19.86
CA LEU A 5 13.22 0.21 -18.65
C LEU A 5 11.73 0.02 -18.94
N THR A 6 11.25 0.44 -20.10
CA THR A 6 9.87 0.18 -20.55
C THR A 6 9.79 0.17 -22.08
N PRO A 7 8.99 -0.72 -22.71
CA PRO A 7 8.81 -0.76 -24.16
C PRO A 7 8.04 0.44 -24.73
N LYS A 8 7.47 1.28 -23.89
CA LYS A 8 6.54 2.35 -24.29
C LYS A 8 7.20 3.68 -24.68
N TYR A 9 8.46 3.91 -24.28
CA TYR A 9 9.14 5.20 -24.49
C TYR A 9 10.45 5.01 -25.24
N LYS A 10 10.44 5.20 -26.57
CA LYS A 10 11.64 5.10 -27.40
C LYS A 10 12.65 6.23 -27.16
N ASP A 11 12.18 7.38 -26.68
CA ASP A 11 12.97 8.60 -26.50
C ASP A 11 13.05 9.01 -25.03
N THR A 12 13.49 8.07 -24.17
CA THR A 12 13.66 8.30 -22.74
C THR A 12 15.14 8.37 -22.39
N GLU A 13 15.54 9.44 -21.74
CA GLU A 13 16.89 9.61 -21.18
C GLU A 13 16.84 9.47 -19.66
N LEU A 14 17.75 8.69 -19.09
CA LEU A 14 17.96 8.55 -17.66
C LEU A 14 19.41 8.87 -17.32
N ALA A 15 19.60 9.94 -16.55
CA ALA A 15 20.89 10.29 -15.97
C ALA A 15 20.82 10.13 -14.45
N VAL A 16 21.75 9.37 -13.89
CA VAL A 16 21.81 9.11 -12.45
C VAL A 16 23.23 9.29 -11.95
N LYS A 17 23.39 10.01 -10.85
CA LYS A 17 24.64 10.13 -10.11
C LYS A 17 24.49 9.48 -8.75
N ILE A 18 25.14 8.32 -8.59
CA ILE A 18 25.06 7.49 -7.38
C ILE A 18 26.44 7.39 -6.75
N LYS A 19 26.51 7.52 -5.44
CA LYS A 19 27.63 7.11 -4.59
C LYS A 19 27.14 6.01 -3.68
N ALA A 20 27.87 4.92 -3.61
CA ALA A 20 27.54 3.80 -2.77
C ALA A 20 28.77 3.36 -2.00
N ASP A 21 28.62 3.29 -0.68
CA ASP A 21 29.62 2.80 0.25
C ASP A 21 28.95 1.80 1.19
N PHE A 22 29.05 0.53 0.86
CA PHE A 22 28.41 -0.52 1.67
C PHE A 22 29.19 -1.83 1.63
N THR A 23 29.01 -2.60 2.67
CA THR A 23 29.47 -3.98 2.82
C THR A 23 28.27 -4.92 2.83
N GLY A 24 28.51 -6.18 2.50
CA GLY A 24 27.48 -7.22 2.43
C GLY A 24 27.53 -8.00 1.15
N SER A 25 27.03 -9.23 1.17
CA SER A 25 26.97 -10.13 0.01
C SER A 25 25.61 -10.11 -0.69
N SER A 26 24.61 -9.56 -0.04
CA SER A 26 23.24 -9.46 -0.55
C SER A 26 22.53 -8.21 -0.04
N ILE A 27 21.38 -7.88 -0.62
CA ILE A 27 20.53 -6.79 -0.15
C ILE A 27 20.03 -7.00 1.29
N ASN A 28 20.01 -8.23 1.78
CA ASN A 28 19.53 -8.55 3.13
C ASN A 28 20.58 -8.35 4.23
N ASP A 29 21.87 -8.36 3.87
CA ASP A 29 23.01 -8.18 4.77
C ASP A 29 23.79 -6.90 4.47
N MET A 30 23.23 -6.03 3.66
CA MET A 30 23.81 -4.73 3.32
C MET A 30 23.97 -3.86 4.57
N ASN A 31 25.17 -3.35 4.79
CA ASN A 31 25.51 -2.40 5.84
C ASN A 31 26.30 -1.25 5.22
N GLY A 32 25.77 -0.04 5.26
CA GLY A 32 26.38 1.14 4.66
C GLY A 32 25.35 2.11 4.11
N GLU A 33 25.77 2.89 3.11
CA GLU A 33 25.01 4.01 2.60
C GLU A 33 25.02 4.06 1.07
N ILE A 34 23.85 4.41 0.50
CA ILE A 34 23.69 4.72 -0.90
C ILE A 34 23.14 6.15 -0.99
N ASN A 35 23.87 7.00 -1.69
CA ASN A 35 23.48 8.38 -1.97
C ASN A 35 23.21 8.54 -3.45
N VAL A 36 21.99 8.94 -3.81
CA VAL A 36 21.65 9.39 -5.16
C VAL A 36 21.71 10.93 -5.14
N ASP A 37 22.83 11.47 -5.60
CA ASP A 37 23.05 12.93 -5.64
C ASP A 37 22.06 13.60 -6.60
N SER A 38 21.79 12.96 -7.74
CA SER A 38 20.80 13.41 -8.72
C SER A 38 20.28 12.24 -9.56
N LEU A 39 19.01 12.28 -9.87
CA LEU A 39 18.39 11.46 -10.89
C LEU A 39 17.55 12.36 -11.79
N GLN A 40 17.86 12.33 -13.08
CA GLN A 40 17.13 13.03 -14.10
C GLN A 40 16.51 12.03 -15.07
N TYR A 41 15.21 12.13 -15.24
CA TYR A 41 14.43 11.35 -16.18
C TYR A 41 13.77 12.31 -17.17
N ILE A 42 14.07 12.15 -18.44
CA ILE A 42 13.53 12.95 -19.53
C ILE A 42 12.77 12.01 -20.46
N ALA A 43 11.49 12.32 -20.64
CA ALA A 43 10.61 11.65 -21.60
C ALA A 43 9.81 12.71 -22.39
N PRO A 44 9.27 12.39 -23.58
CA PRO A 44 8.60 13.35 -24.44
C PRO A 44 7.49 14.17 -23.78
N GLU A 45 6.78 13.58 -22.83
CA GLU A 45 5.65 14.21 -22.14
C GLU A 45 5.94 14.53 -20.66
N GLN A 46 7.10 14.12 -20.12
CA GLN A 46 7.37 14.21 -18.68
C GLN A 46 8.86 14.33 -18.39
N ASN A 47 9.25 15.39 -17.73
CA ASN A 47 10.59 15.56 -17.19
C ASN A 47 10.54 15.45 -15.67
N PHE A 48 11.46 14.69 -15.12
CA PHE A 48 11.55 14.44 -13.71
C PHE A 48 12.98 14.64 -13.21
N PHE A 49 13.08 15.31 -12.07
CA PHE A 49 14.33 15.51 -11.38
C PHE A 49 14.19 15.16 -9.90
N MET A 50 15.09 14.35 -9.38
CA MET A 50 15.21 14.04 -7.96
C MET A 50 16.64 14.31 -7.53
N ASP A 51 16.79 14.92 -6.37
CA ASP A 51 18.07 15.10 -5.69
C ASP A 51 18.01 14.55 -4.27
N ASN A 52 19.20 14.31 -3.71
CA ASN A 52 19.38 14.00 -2.29
C ASN A 52 18.55 12.80 -1.75
N LEU A 53 18.50 11.69 -2.49
CA LEU A 53 18.02 10.44 -1.90
C LEU A 53 19.19 9.74 -1.19
N ARG A 54 19.07 9.61 0.13
CA ARG A 54 19.98 8.83 0.96
C ARG A 54 19.27 7.61 1.50
N ILE A 55 19.87 6.46 1.33
CA ILE A 55 19.44 5.19 1.91
C ILE A 55 20.60 4.68 2.76
N SER A 56 20.39 4.55 4.07
CA SER A 56 21.37 4.01 5.00
C SER A 56 20.81 2.73 5.61
N ALA A 57 21.57 1.66 5.48
CA ALA A 57 21.27 0.38 6.10
C ALA A 57 22.32 0.08 7.17
N THR A 58 21.89 -0.16 8.39
CA THR A 58 22.76 -0.57 9.51
C THR A 58 22.26 -1.87 10.10
N GLN A 59 23.18 -2.73 10.44
CA GLN A 59 22.91 -3.99 11.14
C GLN A 59 23.72 -4.00 12.42
N SER A 60 23.05 -3.95 13.58
CA SER A 60 23.73 -3.93 14.89
C SER A 60 24.06 -5.33 15.39
N ASP A 61 23.21 -6.33 15.06
CA ASP A 61 23.36 -7.74 15.37
C ASP A 61 22.91 -8.57 14.16
N GLU A 62 23.10 -9.89 14.19
CA GLU A 62 22.70 -10.77 13.08
C GLU A 62 21.23 -10.64 12.66
N ARG A 63 20.36 -10.09 13.53
CA ARG A 63 18.92 -9.99 13.31
C ARG A 63 18.33 -8.58 13.41
N GLN A 64 19.05 -7.61 13.95
CA GLN A 64 18.55 -6.25 14.13
C GLN A 64 19.04 -5.34 13.00
N LYS A 65 18.15 -5.01 12.10
CA LYS A 65 18.40 -4.13 10.96
C LYS A 65 17.68 -2.82 11.13
N ARG A 66 18.31 -1.75 10.69
CA ARG A 66 17.68 -0.44 10.54
C ARG A 66 17.94 0.06 9.12
N LEU A 67 16.87 0.30 8.38
CA LEU A 67 16.90 1.02 7.12
C LEU A 67 16.39 2.43 7.35
N THR A 68 17.18 3.41 7.00
CA THR A 68 16.77 4.82 7.02
C THR A 68 16.72 5.33 5.58
N ILE A 69 15.62 5.97 5.23
CA ILE A 69 15.42 6.61 3.93
C ILE A 69 15.23 8.10 4.17
N SER A 70 15.95 8.93 3.43
CA SER A 70 15.83 10.39 3.49
C SER A 70 15.89 10.98 2.10
N SER A 71 14.83 11.65 1.70
CA SER A 71 14.73 12.37 0.43
C SER A 71 13.80 13.57 0.57
N ASN A 72 13.62 14.32 -0.50
CA ASN A 72 12.64 15.40 -0.57
C ASN A 72 11.18 14.89 -0.63
N PHE A 73 10.94 13.64 -1.02
CA PHE A 73 9.60 13.05 -1.14
C PHE A 73 9.25 12.02 -0.05
N LEU A 74 10.24 11.40 0.60
CA LEU A 74 10.05 10.35 1.61
C LEU A 74 11.14 10.40 2.66
N ARG A 75 10.76 10.35 3.93
CA ARG A 75 11.69 10.10 5.05
C ARG A 75 11.11 9.04 5.95
N GLY A 76 11.96 8.22 6.54
CA GLY A 76 11.50 7.26 7.52
C GLY A 76 12.48 6.17 7.83
N THR A 77 12.02 5.28 8.70
CA THR A 77 12.80 4.14 9.18
C THR A 77 12.01 2.84 9.09
N ILE A 78 12.72 1.76 8.87
CA ILE A 78 12.24 0.39 9.02
C ILE A 78 13.23 -0.32 9.94
N GLU A 79 12.75 -0.86 11.06
CA GLU A 79 13.60 -1.45 12.08
C GLU A 79 13.10 -2.83 12.50
N GLY A 80 14.00 -3.78 12.63
CA GLY A 80 13.72 -5.12 13.09
C GLY A 80 14.44 -6.22 12.33
N ASP A 81 13.95 -7.43 12.44
CA ASP A 81 14.41 -8.60 11.71
C ASP A 81 13.52 -8.80 10.46
N TYR A 82 14.05 -8.59 9.28
CA TYR A 82 13.31 -8.74 8.05
C TYR A 82 14.20 -9.07 6.85
N SER A 83 13.58 -9.69 5.87
CA SER A 83 14.19 -9.99 4.58
C SER A 83 13.31 -9.46 3.45
N TYR A 84 13.86 -8.60 2.63
CA TYR A 84 13.17 -8.02 1.46
C TYR A 84 12.60 -9.10 0.52
N GLN A 85 13.31 -10.23 0.40
CA GLN A 85 12.91 -11.33 -0.48
C GLN A 85 11.68 -12.07 0.04
N THR A 86 11.49 -12.15 1.37
CA THR A 86 10.41 -12.92 1.98
C THR A 86 9.21 -12.06 2.38
N LEU A 87 9.32 -10.73 2.40
CA LEU A 87 8.22 -9.82 2.76
C LEU A 87 6.91 -10.08 2.00
N PRO A 88 6.92 -10.23 0.65
CA PRO A 88 5.69 -10.51 -0.09
C PRO A 88 5.03 -11.83 0.33
N ALA A 89 5.84 -12.87 0.56
CA ALA A 89 5.35 -14.17 1.02
C ALA A 89 4.75 -14.07 2.43
N SER A 90 5.36 -13.30 3.33
CA SER A 90 4.85 -13.04 4.68
C SER A 90 3.47 -12.41 4.67
N VAL A 91 3.28 -11.35 3.89
CA VAL A 91 1.97 -10.68 3.76
C VAL A 91 0.92 -11.66 3.24
N LEU A 92 1.23 -12.41 2.18
CA LEU A 92 0.33 -13.42 1.64
C LEU A 92 0.01 -14.54 2.64
N ASN A 93 0.98 -14.94 3.47
CA ASN A 93 0.76 -15.95 4.52
C ASN A 93 -0.24 -15.48 5.59
N ILE A 94 -0.14 -14.22 6.03
CA ILE A 94 -1.12 -13.64 6.96
C ILE A 94 -2.50 -13.55 6.29
N MET A 95 -2.59 -13.03 5.07
CA MET A 95 -3.86 -12.88 4.37
C MET A 95 -4.53 -14.22 4.08
N ARG A 96 -3.75 -15.26 3.75
CA ARG A 96 -4.26 -16.62 3.53
C ARG A 96 -5.05 -17.16 4.71
N ARG A 97 -4.72 -16.78 5.93
CA ARG A 97 -5.45 -17.21 7.13
C ARG A 97 -6.94 -16.80 7.08
N TYR A 98 -7.26 -15.69 6.40
CA TYR A 98 -8.61 -15.13 6.35
C TYR A 98 -9.35 -15.46 5.07
N ILE A 99 -8.63 -15.62 3.96
CA ILE A 99 -9.19 -15.88 2.63
C ILE A 99 -8.38 -16.95 1.88
N PRO A 100 -8.31 -18.18 2.45
CA PRO A 100 -7.51 -19.27 1.87
C PRO A 100 -7.99 -19.74 0.49
N ALA A 101 -9.28 -19.56 0.14
CA ALA A 101 -9.77 -19.89 -1.19
C ALA A 101 -9.26 -18.93 -2.26
N LEU A 102 -8.99 -17.66 -1.90
CA LEU A 102 -8.46 -16.65 -2.83
C LEU A 102 -6.94 -16.74 -2.92
N ILE A 103 -6.25 -16.92 -1.79
CA ILE A 103 -4.78 -16.91 -1.71
C ILE A 103 -4.28 -18.34 -1.52
N GLN A 104 -3.91 -18.96 -2.61
CA GLN A 104 -3.40 -20.35 -2.60
C GLN A 104 -2.00 -20.44 -1.99
N PRO A 105 -1.63 -21.58 -1.39
CA PRO A 105 -0.27 -21.83 -0.96
C PRO A 105 0.68 -21.82 -2.15
N ALA A 106 1.84 -21.21 -1.98
CA ALA A 106 2.90 -21.31 -2.96
C ALA A 106 3.29 -22.78 -3.18
N ARG A 107 3.62 -23.16 -4.41
CA ARG A 107 4.08 -24.53 -4.74
C ARG A 107 5.30 -24.95 -3.91
N LYS A 108 6.15 -23.99 -3.54
CA LYS A 108 7.28 -24.14 -2.61
C LYS A 108 7.07 -23.16 -1.46
N PRO A 109 6.57 -23.62 -0.29
CA PRO A 109 6.42 -22.74 0.87
C PRO A 109 7.77 -22.14 1.26
N GLN A 110 7.84 -20.84 1.34
CA GLN A 110 9.02 -20.14 1.81
C GLN A 110 8.86 -19.87 3.31
N LYS A 111 9.84 -20.29 4.11
CA LYS A 111 9.87 -19.94 5.53
C LYS A 111 10.08 -18.44 5.65
N THR A 112 9.23 -17.79 6.40
CA THR A 112 9.29 -16.36 6.65
C THR A 112 9.38 -16.11 8.15
N GLU A 113 10.23 -15.17 8.57
CA GLU A 113 10.45 -14.83 9.98
C GLU A 113 10.55 -13.31 10.16
N ASN A 114 9.78 -12.54 9.37
CA ASN A 114 9.84 -11.09 9.43
C ASN A 114 9.17 -10.56 10.70
N ASN A 115 9.90 -9.68 11.41
CA ASN A 115 9.41 -8.99 12.60
C ASN A 115 10.01 -7.58 12.63
N PHE A 116 9.26 -6.58 12.19
CA PHE A 116 9.73 -5.21 12.06
C PHE A 116 8.62 -4.21 12.32
N HIS A 117 9.02 -2.99 12.58
CA HIS A 117 8.16 -1.81 12.58
C HIS A 117 8.69 -0.78 11.58
N PHE A 118 7.83 0.12 11.15
CA PHE A 118 8.19 1.19 10.24
C PHE A 118 7.44 2.47 10.58
N ASP A 119 8.10 3.59 10.31
CA ASP A 119 7.53 4.94 10.41
C ASP A 119 8.02 5.77 9.21
N LEU A 120 7.09 6.13 8.33
CA LEU A 120 7.35 6.80 7.08
C LEU A 120 6.59 8.13 7.02
N HIS A 121 7.31 9.19 6.66
CA HIS A 121 6.78 10.53 6.41
C HIS A 121 6.87 10.80 4.92
N ILE A 122 5.72 10.97 4.28
CA ILE A 122 5.58 11.16 2.84
C ILE A 122 5.28 12.63 2.58
N TYR A 123 6.08 13.27 1.75
CA TYR A 123 5.96 14.69 1.45
C TYR A 123 5.28 14.95 0.10
N ASP A 124 5.74 14.27 -0.93
CA ASP A 124 5.17 14.35 -2.27
C ASP A 124 5.53 13.09 -3.05
N THR A 125 4.53 12.45 -3.65
CA THR A 125 4.73 11.25 -4.48
C THR A 125 4.53 11.51 -5.97
N GLU A 126 4.52 12.75 -6.43
CA GLU A 126 4.34 13.07 -7.85
C GLU A 126 5.34 12.34 -8.73
N ILE A 127 6.56 12.28 -8.28
CA ILE A 127 7.68 11.52 -8.80
C ILE A 127 7.34 10.04 -8.99
N LEU A 128 6.92 9.40 -7.91
CA LEU A 128 6.58 7.97 -7.93
C LEU A 128 5.36 7.70 -8.81
N SER A 129 4.36 8.60 -8.77
CA SER A 129 3.18 8.54 -9.62
C SER A 129 3.55 8.56 -11.10
N THR A 130 4.49 9.43 -11.45
CA THR A 130 4.97 9.62 -12.83
C THR A 130 5.79 8.44 -13.31
N VAL A 131 6.81 8.02 -12.53
CA VAL A 131 7.71 6.93 -12.91
C VAL A 131 6.99 5.59 -12.98
N PHE A 132 6.15 5.30 -12.00
CA PHE A 132 5.40 4.03 -11.94
C PHE A 132 4.04 4.07 -12.64
N GLN A 133 3.65 5.21 -13.22
CA GLN A 133 2.35 5.41 -13.89
C GLN A 133 1.15 5.07 -12.99
N ILE A 134 1.28 5.30 -11.70
CA ILE A 134 0.21 5.10 -10.73
C ILE A 134 -0.57 6.42 -10.61
N PRO A 135 -1.89 6.47 -10.85
CA PRO A 135 -2.68 7.70 -10.80
C PRO A 135 -2.96 8.16 -9.35
N LEU A 136 -2.03 7.92 -8.43
CA LEU A 136 -2.10 8.27 -7.01
C LEU A 136 -0.98 9.25 -6.66
N LYS A 137 -1.35 10.46 -6.22
CA LYS A 137 -0.42 11.45 -5.67
C LYS A 137 -0.75 11.69 -4.20
N VAL A 138 0.25 11.63 -3.35
CA VAL A 138 0.16 11.89 -1.91
C VAL A 138 0.92 13.19 -1.64
N TYR A 139 0.34 14.06 -0.84
CA TYR A 139 0.89 15.39 -0.56
C TYR A 139 1.45 15.47 0.86
N THR A 140 2.15 16.57 1.11
CA THR A 140 2.88 16.92 2.34
C THR A 140 2.18 16.56 3.65
N HIS A 141 2.97 16.17 4.64
CA HIS A 141 2.61 15.73 5.99
C HIS A 141 1.80 14.44 6.07
N SER A 142 1.86 13.61 5.03
CA SER A 142 1.30 12.27 5.12
C SER A 142 2.23 11.34 5.90
N THR A 143 1.64 10.46 6.68
CA THR A 143 2.38 9.47 7.49
C THR A 143 1.86 8.07 7.24
N LEU A 144 2.75 7.11 7.27
CA LEU A 144 2.42 5.68 7.22
C LEU A 144 3.31 4.96 8.24
N LYS A 145 2.71 4.37 9.25
CA LYS A 145 3.41 3.63 10.29
C LYS A 145 2.78 2.30 10.57
N GLY A 146 3.54 1.39 11.13
CA GLY A 146 2.99 0.10 11.48
C GLY A 146 4.03 -0.90 11.93
N TYR A 147 3.56 -2.11 12.11
CA TYR A 147 4.39 -3.26 12.44
C TYR A 147 3.91 -4.51 11.71
N PHE A 148 4.82 -5.44 11.59
CA PHE A 148 4.61 -6.75 11.03
C PHE A 148 5.33 -7.80 11.87
N ASN A 149 4.67 -8.89 12.20
CA ASN A 149 5.27 -9.99 12.99
C ASN A 149 4.76 -11.34 12.47
N ASP A 150 5.60 -12.06 11.73
CA ASP A 150 5.28 -13.38 11.17
C ASP A 150 4.99 -14.41 12.26
N LYS A 151 5.80 -14.46 13.30
CA LYS A 151 5.65 -15.44 14.38
C LYS A 151 4.33 -15.28 15.13
N ALA A 152 3.97 -14.04 15.42
CA ALA A 152 2.69 -13.72 16.06
C ALA A 152 1.52 -13.70 15.07
N GLN A 153 1.78 -13.80 13.75
CA GLN A 153 0.79 -13.64 12.69
C GLN A 153 0.02 -12.32 12.84
N ARG A 154 0.74 -11.24 13.09
CA ARG A 154 0.18 -9.91 13.36
C ARG A 154 0.72 -8.88 12.40
N LEU A 155 -0.18 -8.01 11.97
CA LEU A 155 0.17 -6.79 11.24
C LEU A 155 -0.73 -5.64 11.68
N ARG A 156 -0.19 -4.43 11.61
CA ARG A 156 -0.94 -3.20 11.71
C ARG A 156 -0.28 -2.14 10.85
N VAL A 157 -1.09 -1.46 10.06
CA VAL A 157 -0.68 -0.33 9.22
C VAL A 157 -1.65 0.81 9.47
N GLU A 158 -1.12 1.95 9.88
CA GLU A 158 -1.87 3.19 10.06
C GLU A 158 -1.35 4.23 9.09
N GLY A 159 -2.25 4.89 8.37
CA GLY A 159 -1.93 5.98 7.46
C GLY A 159 -2.75 7.21 7.74
N TYR A 160 -2.11 8.37 7.69
CA TYR A 160 -2.77 9.67 7.71
C TYR A 160 -2.34 10.46 6.48
N PHE A 161 -3.31 10.92 5.71
CA PHE A 161 -3.13 11.59 4.45
C PHE A 161 -3.93 12.91 4.45
N PRO A 162 -3.34 14.04 4.82
CA PRO A 162 -4.05 15.33 4.85
C PRO A 162 -4.67 15.64 3.50
N ARG A 163 -3.95 15.30 2.41
CA ARG A 163 -4.42 15.45 1.04
C ARG A 163 -3.80 14.39 0.15
N LEU A 164 -4.61 13.81 -0.72
CA LEU A 164 -4.18 12.96 -1.81
C LEU A 164 -5.06 13.18 -3.05
N SER A 165 -4.58 12.78 -4.21
CA SER A 165 -5.40 12.70 -5.42
C SER A 165 -5.31 11.32 -6.05
N TYR A 166 -6.42 10.88 -6.61
CA TYR A 166 -6.50 9.64 -7.37
C TYR A 166 -7.31 9.88 -8.64
N GLY A 167 -6.70 9.61 -9.79
CA GLY A 167 -7.34 9.85 -11.08
C GLY A 167 -7.82 11.32 -11.25
N GLY A 168 -7.04 12.29 -10.77
CA GLY A 168 -7.36 13.73 -10.81
C GLY A 168 -8.39 14.20 -9.78
N LYS A 169 -8.94 13.32 -8.95
CA LYS A 169 -9.88 13.69 -7.88
C LYS A 169 -9.14 13.85 -6.56
N PHE A 170 -9.42 14.95 -5.85
CA PHE A 170 -8.78 15.26 -4.56
C PHE A 170 -9.60 14.71 -3.40
N PHE A 171 -8.88 14.19 -2.42
CA PHE A 171 -9.40 13.71 -1.15
C PHE A 171 -8.57 14.30 -0.01
N GLU A 172 -9.24 14.65 1.07
CA GLU A 172 -8.65 15.27 2.25
C GLU A 172 -8.93 14.46 3.51
N SER A 173 -8.17 14.74 4.57
CA SER A 173 -8.36 14.13 5.88
C SER A 173 -8.41 12.60 5.83
N GLY A 174 -7.57 12.01 4.97
CA GLY A 174 -7.48 10.58 4.78
C GLY A 174 -6.94 9.86 6.01
N VAL A 175 -7.63 8.82 6.45
CA VAL A 175 -7.18 7.90 7.50
C VAL A 175 -7.35 6.48 7.00
N VAL A 176 -6.28 5.70 7.10
CA VAL A 176 -6.26 4.28 6.75
C VAL A 176 -5.80 3.48 7.95
N LEU A 177 -6.52 2.42 8.26
CA LEU A 177 -6.14 1.43 9.26
C LEU A 177 -6.33 0.04 8.67
N CYS A 178 -5.25 -0.75 8.63
CA CYS A 178 -5.30 -2.17 8.28
C CYS A 178 -4.68 -2.96 9.43
N GLU A 179 -5.41 -3.91 10.00
CA GLU A 179 -4.94 -4.70 11.14
C GLU A 179 -5.64 -6.05 11.25
N ASN A 180 -5.08 -6.93 12.04
CA ASN A 180 -5.70 -8.20 12.40
C ASN A 180 -5.70 -8.44 13.91
N PRO A 181 -6.54 -7.73 14.68
CA PRO A 181 -6.51 -7.74 16.16
C PRO A 181 -6.93 -9.09 16.77
N GLY A 182 -7.56 -9.96 16.02
CA GLY A 182 -8.02 -11.27 16.49
C GLY A 182 -8.10 -12.29 15.36
N GLU A 183 -9.26 -12.94 15.24
CA GLU A 183 -9.51 -13.96 14.21
C GLU A 183 -9.96 -13.41 12.86
N GLN A 184 -9.98 -12.11 12.70
CA GLN A 184 -10.36 -11.45 11.45
C GLN A 184 -9.33 -10.41 11.04
N PHE A 185 -9.17 -10.22 9.75
CA PHE A 185 -8.49 -9.06 9.19
C PHE A 185 -9.50 -7.94 9.00
N GLN A 186 -9.12 -6.71 9.30
CA GLN A 186 -9.96 -5.53 9.06
C GLN A 186 -9.18 -4.40 8.39
N ALA A 187 -9.85 -3.73 7.48
CA ALA A 187 -9.36 -2.51 6.85
C ALA A 187 -10.43 -1.42 6.99
N LYS A 188 -10.01 -0.22 7.42
CA LYS A 188 -10.86 0.96 7.54
C LYS A 188 -10.20 2.10 6.80
N VAL A 189 -10.98 2.76 5.96
CA VAL A 189 -10.53 3.90 5.16
C VAL A 189 -11.57 5.00 5.26
N ARG A 190 -11.13 6.22 5.54
CA ARG A 190 -12.00 7.41 5.58
C ARG A 190 -11.34 8.52 4.80
N PHE A 191 -12.14 9.26 4.04
CA PHE A 191 -11.71 10.44 3.31
C PHE A 191 -12.83 11.47 3.25
N THR A 192 -12.45 12.72 3.06
CA THR A 192 -13.36 13.80 2.73
C THR A 192 -13.06 14.28 1.31
N ASN A 193 -14.06 14.31 0.44
CA ASN A 193 -13.96 14.93 -0.88
C ASN A 193 -14.65 16.28 -0.82
N ARG A 194 -13.88 17.37 -0.96
CA ARG A 194 -14.42 18.74 -1.01
C ARG A 194 -14.73 19.13 -2.44
N LYS A 195 -15.94 19.63 -2.63
CA LYS A 195 -16.40 20.26 -3.88
C LYS A 195 -16.87 21.68 -3.57
N THR A 196 -17.05 22.49 -4.60
CA THR A 196 -17.62 23.84 -4.46
C THR A 196 -19.01 23.85 -3.80
N THR A 197 -19.76 22.74 -3.91
CA THR A 197 -21.11 22.56 -3.37
C THR A 197 -21.13 21.92 -1.96
N GLY A 198 -19.98 21.70 -1.33
CA GLY A 198 -19.90 21.11 0.00
C GLY A 198 -18.93 19.92 0.09
N ALA A 199 -18.73 19.41 1.30
CA ALA A 199 -17.87 18.27 1.57
C ALA A 199 -18.67 16.98 1.60
N VAL A 200 -18.13 15.92 1.00
CA VAL A 200 -18.65 14.55 1.07
C VAL A 200 -17.68 13.69 1.84
N ASN A 201 -18.12 13.15 2.97
CA ASN A 201 -17.36 12.18 3.75
C ASN A 201 -17.61 10.79 3.20
N VAL A 202 -16.54 10.01 3.07
CA VAL A 202 -16.55 8.64 2.56
C VAL A 202 -15.87 7.75 3.59
N ALA A 203 -16.48 6.63 3.92
CA ALA A 203 -15.92 5.62 4.80
C ALA A 203 -16.11 4.23 4.19
N LEU A 204 -15.03 3.46 4.16
CA LEU A 204 -15.00 2.06 3.76
C LEU A 204 -14.53 1.22 4.95
N GLU A 205 -15.27 0.19 5.29
CA GLU A 205 -14.85 -0.86 6.22
C GLU A 205 -14.91 -2.20 5.52
N ALA A 206 -13.83 -2.98 5.63
CA ALA A 206 -13.78 -4.34 5.14
C ALA A 206 -13.31 -5.27 6.26
N LYS A 207 -13.97 -6.41 6.43
CA LYS A 207 -13.61 -7.46 7.39
C LYS A 207 -13.53 -8.79 6.66
N ALA A 208 -12.38 -9.46 6.79
CA ALA A 208 -12.15 -10.76 6.16
C ALA A 208 -12.01 -11.86 7.22
N LYS A 209 -12.76 -12.94 7.07
CA LYS A 209 -12.71 -14.15 7.89
C LYS A 209 -13.36 -15.30 7.12
N ASP A 210 -12.79 -16.51 7.21
CA ASP A 210 -13.37 -17.76 6.70
C ASP A 210 -13.84 -17.67 5.25
N ASP A 211 -12.94 -17.21 4.35
CA ASP A 211 -13.19 -16.99 2.93
C ASP A 211 -14.33 -16.00 2.62
N ARG A 212 -14.67 -15.14 3.56
CA ARG A 212 -15.70 -14.10 3.40
C ARG A 212 -15.09 -12.73 3.63
N ILE A 213 -15.49 -11.78 2.79
CA ILE A 213 -15.19 -10.36 2.99
C ILE A 213 -16.52 -9.61 3.11
N GLN A 214 -16.76 -9.08 4.30
CA GLN A 214 -17.85 -8.13 4.53
C GLN A 214 -17.34 -6.73 4.28
N THR A 215 -17.96 -6.01 3.36
CA THR A 215 -17.62 -4.63 3.01
C THR A 215 -18.78 -3.71 3.30
N ILE A 216 -18.52 -2.59 3.96
CA ILE A 216 -19.50 -1.53 4.23
C ILE A 216 -18.92 -0.24 3.68
N PHE A 217 -19.63 0.39 2.76
CA PHE A 217 -19.28 1.67 2.17
C PHE A 217 -20.37 2.68 2.55
N ASN A 218 -19.97 3.75 3.27
CA ASN A 218 -20.84 4.84 3.67
C ASN A 218 -20.35 6.12 3.01
N TRP A 219 -21.30 6.99 2.63
CA TRP A 219 -21.01 8.35 2.21
C TRP A 219 -22.10 9.31 2.69
N GLY A 220 -21.75 10.56 2.86
CA GLY A 220 -22.70 11.60 3.22
C GLY A 220 -22.06 12.97 3.13
N ASN A 221 -22.89 13.99 2.96
CA ASN A 221 -22.49 15.38 3.00
C ASN A 221 -22.79 16.00 4.36
N SER A 222 -22.14 17.14 4.64
CA SER A 222 -22.34 17.95 5.85
C SER A 222 -22.98 19.32 5.55
N SER A 223 -23.69 19.45 4.43
CA SER A 223 -24.36 20.70 4.03
C SER A 223 -25.79 20.79 4.54
N ALA A 224 -26.46 21.95 4.35
CA ALA A 224 -27.83 22.21 4.78
C ALA A 224 -28.85 21.22 4.20
N VAL A 225 -28.63 20.73 2.98
CA VAL A 225 -29.38 19.61 2.41
C VAL A 225 -28.56 18.34 2.60
N THR A 226 -29.00 17.52 3.54
CA THR A 226 -28.29 16.30 3.91
C THR A 226 -28.66 15.17 2.96
N TYR A 227 -27.66 14.56 2.32
CA TYR A 227 -27.80 13.27 1.65
C TYR A 227 -26.75 12.30 2.16
N SER A 228 -27.13 11.06 2.28
CA SER A 228 -26.24 9.98 2.68
C SER A 228 -26.63 8.69 2.00
N GLY A 229 -25.72 7.75 2.00
CA GLY A 229 -25.99 6.42 1.50
C GLY A 229 -25.06 5.40 2.12
N LYS A 230 -25.51 4.14 2.09
CA LYS A 230 -24.78 2.99 2.58
C LYS A 230 -24.92 1.84 1.60
N ILE A 231 -23.82 1.19 1.30
CA ILE A 231 -23.78 -0.08 0.57
C ILE A 231 -23.11 -1.10 1.48
N ALA A 232 -23.79 -2.23 1.71
CA ALA A 232 -23.19 -3.39 2.35
C ALA A 232 -23.07 -4.53 1.33
N ALA A 233 -21.94 -5.20 1.30
CA ALA A 233 -21.67 -6.34 0.43
C ALA A 233 -21.02 -7.46 1.24
N LEU A 234 -21.43 -8.69 0.96
CA LEU A 234 -20.76 -9.89 1.43
C LEU A 234 -20.22 -10.63 0.21
N THR A 235 -18.90 -10.81 0.15
CA THR A 235 -18.23 -11.58 -0.89
C THR A 235 -17.74 -12.88 -0.26
N GLN A 236 -18.12 -14.00 -0.84
CA GLN A 236 -17.65 -15.33 -0.44
C GLN A 236 -16.79 -15.92 -1.55
N PHE A 237 -15.60 -16.40 -1.19
CA PHE A 237 -14.70 -17.11 -2.09
C PHE A 237 -14.95 -18.60 -1.94
N VAL A 238 -15.08 -19.29 -3.06
CA VAL A 238 -15.32 -20.74 -3.10
C VAL A 238 -14.25 -21.37 -3.98
N ARG A 239 -13.57 -22.37 -3.45
CA ARG A 239 -12.60 -23.13 -4.24
C ARG A 239 -13.36 -24.10 -5.13
N ASN A 240 -13.15 -24.06 -6.44
CA ASN A 240 -13.69 -25.08 -7.36
C ASN A 240 -12.85 -26.36 -7.24
N SER A 241 -13.44 -27.42 -6.75
CA SER A 241 -12.82 -28.74 -6.64
C SER A 241 -12.66 -29.49 -8.00
N SER A 242 -13.12 -28.90 -9.11
CA SER A 242 -13.17 -29.57 -10.43
C SER A 242 -11.95 -29.31 -11.32
N GLN A 243 -10.88 -28.68 -10.85
CA GLN A 243 -9.71 -28.39 -11.67
C GLN A 243 -8.38 -28.76 -10.97
N GLU A 244 -8.17 -30.06 -10.74
CA GLU A 244 -6.81 -30.57 -10.45
C GLU A 244 -5.90 -30.65 -11.68
N ALA A 245 -6.33 -30.19 -12.84
CA ALA A 245 -5.52 -30.15 -14.07
C ALA A 245 -5.67 -28.80 -14.80
N GLY A 246 -4.82 -27.82 -14.46
CA GLY A 246 -4.53 -26.64 -15.29
C GLY A 246 -5.61 -25.55 -15.32
N ASN A 247 -5.36 -24.43 -14.67
CA ASN A 247 -6.13 -23.16 -14.60
C ASN A 247 -7.30 -23.12 -13.59
N ASP A 248 -6.97 -22.72 -12.36
CA ASP A 248 -7.96 -22.37 -11.34
C ASP A 248 -8.73 -21.09 -11.69
N LYS A 249 -10.01 -21.23 -12.02
CA LYS A 249 -10.94 -20.09 -12.10
C LYS A 249 -11.62 -19.89 -10.74
N ILE A 250 -11.45 -18.73 -10.16
CA ILE A 250 -12.11 -18.34 -8.92
C ILE A 250 -13.47 -17.74 -9.25
N HIS A 251 -14.54 -18.36 -8.71
CA HIS A 251 -15.89 -17.78 -8.80
C HIS A 251 -16.21 -16.98 -7.55
N THR A 252 -16.55 -15.74 -7.73
CA THR A 252 -16.97 -14.83 -6.66
C THR A 252 -18.49 -14.71 -6.69
N LYS A 253 -19.17 -15.11 -5.60
CA LYS A 253 -20.58 -14.82 -5.39
C LYS A 253 -20.69 -13.55 -4.55
N SER A 254 -21.27 -12.50 -5.12
CA SER A 254 -21.52 -11.25 -4.44
C SER A 254 -23.02 -11.02 -4.31
N SER A 255 -23.52 -10.86 -3.09
CA SER A 255 -24.87 -10.38 -2.83
C SER A 255 -24.80 -8.92 -2.40
N ARG A 256 -25.47 -8.04 -3.13
CA ARG A 256 -25.56 -6.60 -2.83
C ARG A 256 -26.93 -6.31 -2.24
N GLN A 257 -26.96 -5.78 -1.03
CA GLN A 257 -28.15 -5.11 -0.49
C GLN A 257 -27.88 -3.60 -0.48
N ALA A 258 -28.60 -2.87 -1.30
CA ALA A 258 -28.60 -1.41 -1.29
C ALA A 258 -29.81 -0.93 -0.50
N GLN A 259 -29.58 -0.37 0.68
CA GLN A 259 -30.62 0.32 1.44
C GLN A 259 -30.54 1.81 1.12
N LYS A 260 -31.53 2.31 0.40
CA LYS A 260 -31.76 3.76 0.26
C LYS A 260 -32.61 4.21 1.45
N GLU A 261 -32.03 4.89 2.40
CA GLU A 261 -32.81 5.66 3.37
C GLU A 261 -33.44 6.85 2.65
N LYS A 262 -34.77 6.91 2.68
CA LYS A 262 -35.51 8.10 2.21
C LYS A 262 -35.19 9.27 3.15
N PRO A 263 -34.94 10.48 2.63
CA PRO A 263 -34.84 11.66 3.48
C PRO A 263 -36.13 11.86 4.22
N ALA A 264 -36.06 12.03 5.55
CA ALA A 264 -37.18 12.46 6.35
C ALA A 264 -37.55 13.90 5.93
N LEU A 265 -38.67 14.05 5.27
CA LEU A 265 -39.30 15.36 5.06
C LEU A 265 -39.81 15.87 6.41
N LYS A 266 -39.20 16.94 6.85
CA LYS A 266 -39.81 17.86 7.84
C LYS A 266 -40.32 19.07 7.09
#